data_4f94b38757d358ff2fe5d552780a4f99
#
_entry.id   4f94b38757d358ff2fe5d552780a4f99
#
_cell.length_a   1.000
_cell.length_b   1.000
_cell.length_c   1.000
_cell.angle_alpha   90.00
_cell.angle_beta   90.00
_cell.angle_gamma   90.00
#
_symmetry.space_group_name_H-M   'P 1'
#
loop_
_entity.id
_entity.type
_entity.pdbx_description
1 polymer ?
#
loop_
_entity_poly.entity_id
_entity_poly.type
_entity_poly.pdbx_seq_one_letter_code
_entity_poly.pdbx_strand_id
1 'polypeptide(L)'
;TVGGADGNSIHAICITAPAGNGGVLYNGQDGALVYMRSTDGGANWDMQTFAELDTASFAGGFVADAYGIHASGETVAFAAFNGFDDSFVMISNDNGETWSYEVMVDFPVDNYIMDSGALLDTALADDIDNDGNGMFFNTDRSGDVLVDNAGGVHVFYGAMFYADSDTTDGNTSYYPFTNGLEYWRPSMGPDSSMTIAYAYDIDESGTLDYEDEIAGYFVGIRSQASAGLVEETN
;
A
#
# COMPACT_ATOMS: atom_id res chain seq x y z
N THR A 1 -1.58 16.36 4.51
CA THR A 1 -2.15 17.05 3.34
C THR A 1 -3.19 18.09 3.76
N VAL A 2 -3.58 18.99 2.88
CA VAL A 2 -4.54 20.07 3.13
C VAL A 2 -5.71 19.92 2.15
N GLY A 3 -6.94 20.10 2.64
CA GLY A 3 -8.18 19.98 1.88
C GLY A 3 -9.29 20.86 2.43
N GLY A 4 -10.54 20.48 2.15
CA GLY A 4 -11.75 21.23 2.48
C GLY A 4 -12.06 22.32 1.46
N ALA A 5 -13.31 22.76 1.40
CA ALA A 5 -13.79 23.77 0.43
C ALA A 5 -13.04 25.11 0.54
N ASP A 6 -12.54 25.46 1.73
CA ASP A 6 -11.82 26.68 2.01
C ASP A 6 -10.29 26.49 2.17
N GLY A 7 -9.79 25.26 2.01
CA GLY A 7 -8.38 24.91 2.18
C GLY A 7 -7.88 24.95 3.63
N ASN A 8 -8.76 24.97 4.62
CA ASN A 8 -8.39 25.05 6.03
C ASN A 8 -8.38 23.70 6.76
N SER A 9 -8.85 22.65 6.10
CA SER A 9 -8.81 21.31 6.68
C SER A 9 -7.43 20.69 6.51
N ILE A 10 -6.92 20.09 7.57
CA ILE A 10 -5.65 19.38 7.57
C ILE A 10 -5.94 17.91 7.86
N HIS A 11 -5.40 17.02 7.03
CA HIS A 11 -5.57 15.59 7.13
C HIS A 11 -4.23 14.91 7.32
N ALA A 12 -4.16 13.97 8.25
CA ALA A 12 -2.96 13.19 8.54
C ALA A 12 -3.33 11.74 8.82
N ILE A 13 -2.45 10.83 8.47
CA ILE A 13 -2.48 9.42 8.90
C ILE A 13 -1.16 9.06 9.56
N CYS A 14 -1.22 8.15 10.50
CA CYS A 14 -0.05 7.55 11.11
C CYS A 14 -0.40 6.15 11.62
N ILE A 15 0.62 5.36 11.91
CA ILE A 15 0.46 4.14 12.71
C ILE A 15 0.77 4.45 14.18
N THR A 16 0.11 3.74 15.09
CA THR A 16 0.49 3.76 16.50
C THR A 16 1.85 3.08 16.67
N ALA A 17 2.62 3.50 17.67
CA ALA A 17 3.92 2.88 17.91
C ALA A 17 3.77 1.39 18.21
N PRO A 18 4.41 0.48 17.45
CA PRO A 18 4.36 -0.94 17.71
C PRO A 18 4.93 -1.30 19.10
N ALA A 19 4.40 -2.37 19.70
CA ALA A 19 4.83 -2.84 21.03
C ALA A 19 6.33 -3.16 21.10
N GLY A 20 6.89 -3.70 20.00
CA GLY A 20 8.33 -3.94 19.87
C GLY A 20 9.19 -2.67 19.95
N ASN A 21 8.62 -1.50 19.67
CA ASN A 21 9.27 -0.19 19.74
C ASN A 21 8.85 0.61 20.99
N GLY A 22 8.28 -0.06 21.99
CA GLY A 22 7.87 0.58 23.25
C GLY A 22 6.46 1.18 23.23
N GLY A 23 5.69 0.93 22.18
CA GLY A 23 4.27 1.27 22.10
C GLY A 23 3.39 0.29 22.88
N VAL A 24 2.07 0.48 22.75
CA VAL A 24 1.04 -0.38 23.32
C VAL A 24 0.00 -0.71 22.25
N LEU A 25 -0.68 -1.84 22.41
CA LEU A 25 -1.78 -2.19 21.52
C LEU A 25 -2.87 -1.11 21.56
N TYR A 26 -3.26 -0.65 20.39
CA TYR A 26 -4.38 0.27 20.24
C TYR A 26 -5.60 -0.52 19.78
N ASN A 27 -6.67 -0.54 20.57
CA ASN A 27 -7.85 -1.39 20.34
C ASN A 27 -7.51 -2.87 20.07
N GLY A 28 -6.42 -3.37 20.68
CA GLY A 28 -5.95 -4.74 20.49
C GLY A 28 -5.02 -4.95 19.31
N GLN A 29 -4.81 -3.95 18.46
CA GLN A 29 -3.95 -4.02 17.27
C GLN A 29 -2.56 -3.44 17.56
N ASP A 30 -1.53 -4.12 17.09
CA ASP A 30 -0.15 -3.64 17.10
C ASP A 30 0.15 -2.86 15.81
N GLY A 31 0.49 -1.58 15.92
CA GLY A 31 0.66 -0.73 14.74
C GLY A 31 -0.67 -0.39 14.03
N ALA A 32 -1.68 0.04 14.79
CA ALA A 32 -2.97 0.44 14.22
C ALA A 32 -2.86 1.71 13.35
N LEU A 33 -3.50 1.72 12.19
CA LEU A 33 -3.61 2.89 11.34
C LEU A 33 -4.66 3.85 11.90
N VAL A 34 -4.29 5.12 12.05
CA VAL A 34 -5.13 6.16 12.62
C VAL A 34 -5.18 7.35 11.68
N TYR A 35 -6.38 7.81 11.39
CA TYR A 35 -6.61 9.05 10.67
C TYR A 35 -6.93 10.20 11.62
N MET A 36 -6.37 11.36 11.35
CA MET A 36 -6.60 12.58 12.12
C MET A 36 -6.99 13.72 11.19
N ARG A 37 -7.96 14.53 11.64
CA ARG A 37 -8.45 15.68 10.91
C ARG A 37 -8.52 16.92 11.82
N SER A 38 -8.17 18.05 11.26
CA SER A 38 -8.46 19.38 11.79
C SER A 38 -9.23 20.18 10.74
N THR A 39 -10.30 20.84 11.14
CA THR A 39 -11.11 21.73 10.28
C THR A 39 -10.92 23.21 10.60
N ASP A 40 -9.99 23.53 11.48
CA ASP A 40 -9.74 24.89 11.99
C ASP A 40 -8.24 25.30 11.91
N GLY A 41 -7.55 24.81 10.89
CA GLY A 41 -6.15 25.14 10.63
C GLY A 41 -5.17 24.54 11.64
N GLY A 42 -5.53 23.44 12.28
CA GLY A 42 -4.68 22.70 13.22
C GLY A 42 -4.89 23.04 14.69
N ALA A 43 -5.88 23.89 15.02
CA ALA A 43 -6.14 24.29 16.40
C ALA A 43 -6.77 23.15 17.23
N ASN A 44 -7.67 22.37 16.61
CA ASN A 44 -8.27 21.18 17.23
C ASN A 44 -8.18 20.00 16.25
N TRP A 45 -8.12 18.78 16.80
CA TRP A 45 -7.97 17.56 16.03
C TRP A 45 -8.96 16.50 16.47
N ASP A 46 -9.64 15.90 15.50
CA ASP A 46 -10.45 14.69 15.65
C ASP A 46 -9.64 13.49 15.18
N MET A 47 -9.75 12.38 15.91
CA MET A 47 -9.10 11.12 15.58
C MET A 47 -10.16 10.07 15.23
N GLN A 48 -9.94 9.36 14.14
CA GLN A 48 -10.83 8.29 13.67
C GLN A 48 -10.04 6.99 13.45
N THR A 49 -10.70 5.88 13.73
CA THR A 49 -10.31 4.53 13.35
C THR A 49 -11.47 3.89 12.60
N PHE A 50 -11.19 2.88 11.80
CA PHE A 50 -12.13 2.28 10.89
C PHE A 50 -12.34 0.81 11.27
N ALA A 51 -13.60 0.35 11.21
CA ALA A 51 -13.93 -1.04 11.50
C ALA A 51 -13.33 -1.99 10.45
N GLU A 52 -13.18 -1.52 9.22
CA GLU A 52 -12.58 -2.24 8.10
C GLU A 52 -11.07 -2.48 8.30
N LEU A 53 -10.42 -1.70 9.18
CA LEU A 53 -8.98 -1.72 9.44
C LEU A 53 -8.63 -2.28 10.83
N ASP A 54 -9.56 -2.96 11.48
CA ASP A 54 -9.36 -3.53 12.82
C ASP A 54 -8.65 -4.90 12.77
N THR A 55 -8.47 -5.51 13.93
CA THR A 55 -7.81 -6.81 14.08
C THR A 55 -8.54 -7.99 13.41
N ALA A 56 -9.79 -7.82 13.04
CA ALA A 56 -10.53 -8.87 12.33
C ALA A 56 -10.12 -8.95 10.86
N SER A 57 -9.72 -7.80 10.29
CA SER A 57 -9.26 -7.71 8.90
C SER A 57 -7.73 -7.63 8.78
N PHE A 58 -7.06 -7.00 9.76
CA PHE A 58 -5.61 -6.77 9.75
C PHE A 58 -5.01 -7.14 11.12
N ALA A 59 -4.92 -8.43 11.42
CA ALA A 59 -4.44 -8.93 12.72
C ALA A 59 -3.00 -8.47 13.05
N GLY A 60 -2.14 -8.38 12.06
CA GLY A 60 -0.73 -7.96 12.18
C GLY A 60 -0.54 -6.44 12.28
N GLY A 61 -1.60 -5.63 12.09
CA GLY A 61 -1.50 -4.18 11.98
C GLY A 61 -0.78 -3.72 10.71
N PHE A 62 -0.28 -2.48 10.74
CA PHE A 62 0.29 -1.82 9.56
C PHE A 62 1.78 -1.51 9.74
N VAL A 63 2.50 -1.41 8.61
CA VAL A 63 3.94 -1.15 8.58
C VAL A 63 4.19 0.35 8.45
N ALA A 64 5.19 0.86 9.16
CA ALA A 64 5.64 2.24 9.03
C ALA A 64 6.07 2.54 7.60
N ASP A 65 5.77 3.78 7.15
CA ASP A 65 6.12 4.31 5.84
C ASP A 65 5.45 3.61 4.63
N ALA A 66 4.59 2.61 4.88
CA ALA A 66 3.85 1.88 3.85
C ALA A 66 2.43 2.44 3.63
N TYR A 67 2.27 3.76 3.67
CA TYR A 67 1.00 4.44 3.44
C TYR A 67 1.20 5.84 2.88
N GLY A 68 0.18 6.36 2.21
CA GLY A 68 0.16 7.72 1.67
C GLY A 68 -1.20 8.37 1.84
N ILE A 69 -1.25 9.72 1.85
CA ILE A 69 -2.49 10.48 1.94
C ILE A 69 -2.43 11.73 1.07
N HIS A 70 -3.52 11.99 0.34
CA HIS A 70 -3.71 13.20 -0.43
C HIS A 70 -5.13 13.74 -0.30
N ALA A 71 -5.30 15.06 -0.45
CA ALA A 71 -6.60 15.70 -0.47
C ALA A 71 -6.64 16.80 -1.54
N SER A 72 -7.82 16.97 -2.15
CA SER A 72 -8.14 18.05 -3.08
C SER A 72 -9.60 18.43 -2.92
N GLY A 73 -9.88 19.67 -2.56
CA GLY A 73 -11.25 20.10 -2.21
C GLY A 73 -11.81 19.26 -1.06
N GLU A 74 -13.02 18.74 -1.24
CA GLU A 74 -13.71 17.89 -0.25
C GLU A 74 -13.27 16.40 -0.33
N THR A 75 -12.54 16.00 -1.37
CA THR A 75 -12.08 14.62 -1.50
C THR A 75 -10.76 14.42 -0.76
N VAL A 76 -10.73 13.40 0.08
CA VAL A 76 -9.54 12.93 0.81
C VAL A 76 -9.37 11.44 0.51
N ALA A 77 -8.16 11.00 0.19
CA ALA A 77 -7.88 9.59 0.03
C ALA A 77 -6.58 9.24 0.74
N PHE A 78 -6.56 8.08 1.39
CA PHE A 78 -5.32 7.48 1.87
C PHE A 78 -5.24 6.01 1.47
N ALA A 79 -4.05 5.54 1.17
CA ALA A 79 -3.77 4.17 0.80
C ALA A 79 -2.81 3.52 1.80
N ALA A 80 -2.95 2.21 2.01
CA ALA A 80 -1.96 1.38 2.68
C ALA A 80 -1.45 0.31 1.71
N PHE A 81 -0.13 0.14 1.69
CA PHE A 81 0.60 -0.73 0.78
C PHE A 81 1.15 -1.92 1.56
N ASN A 82 0.48 -3.06 1.48
CA ASN A 82 0.82 -4.24 2.26
C ASN A 82 1.60 -5.27 1.42
N GLY A 83 2.29 -6.20 2.09
CA GLY A 83 2.99 -7.29 1.43
C GLY A 83 2.25 -8.63 1.58
N PHE A 84 1.73 -8.91 2.77
CA PHE A 84 1.07 -10.15 3.13
C PHE A 84 -0.36 -9.97 3.62
N ASP A 85 -1.00 -8.90 3.21
CA ASP A 85 -2.40 -8.57 3.45
C ASP A 85 -2.90 -7.70 2.30
N ASP A 86 -4.20 -7.45 2.23
CA ASP A 86 -4.78 -6.56 1.21
C ASP A 86 -4.10 -5.20 1.19
N SER A 87 -3.80 -4.72 -0.01
CA SER A 87 -3.48 -3.32 -0.23
C SER A 87 -4.74 -2.57 -0.64
N PHE A 88 -5.02 -1.42 -0.03
CA PHE A 88 -6.31 -0.74 -0.16
C PHE A 88 -6.20 0.77 -0.19
N VAL A 89 -7.31 1.41 -0.57
CA VAL A 89 -7.50 2.85 -0.42
C VAL A 89 -8.80 3.16 0.32
N MET A 90 -8.73 4.10 1.24
CA MET A 90 -9.91 4.72 1.88
C MET A 90 -10.19 6.06 1.21
N ILE A 91 -11.45 6.31 0.85
CA ILE A 91 -11.85 7.52 0.12
C ILE A 91 -13.01 8.18 0.84
N SER A 92 -12.86 9.47 1.08
CA SER A 92 -13.92 10.38 1.54
C SER A 92 -14.17 11.43 0.47
N ASN A 93 -15.45 11.75 0.24
CA ASN A 93 -15.87 12.83 -0.64
C ASN A 93 -16.54 13.99 0.12
N ASP A 94 -16.44 14.01 1.43
CA ASP A 94 -17.07 14.94 2.35
C ASP A 94 -16.09 15.44 3.43
N ASN A 95 -14.85 15.71 3.01
CA ASN A 95 -13.78 16.25 3.87
C ASN A 95 -13.46 15.36 5.08
N GLY A 96 -13.55 14.03 4.92
CA GLY A 96 -13.21 13.06 5.95
C GLY A 96 -14.32 12.76 6.96
N GLU A 97 -15.60 13.08 6.66
CA GLU A 97 -16.74 12.73 7.51
C GLU A 97 -17.16 11.27 7.33
N THR A 98 -17.32 10.82 6.07
CA THR A 98 -17.64 9.44 5.74
C THR A 98 -16.64 8.86 4.76
N TRP A 99 -16.47 7.53 4.79
CA TRP A 99 -15.43 6.84 4.04
C TRP A 99 -15.98 5.60 3.32
N SER A 100 -15.40 5.31 2.16
CA SER A 100 -15.49 4.03 1.49
C SER A 100 -14.14 3.31 1.53
N TYR A 101 -14.17 1.98 1.60
CA TYR A 101 -13.02 1.08 1.55
C TYR A 101 -12.99 0.40 0.19
N GLU A 102 -11.85 0.47 -0.51
CA GLU A 102 -11.67 -0.11 -1.84
C GLU A 102 -10.38 -0.91 -1.86
N VAL A 103 -10.46 -2.21 -2.17
CA VAL A 103 -9.29 -3.08 -2.31
C VAL A 103 -8.61 -2.83 -3.64
N MET A 104 -7.31 -2.63 -3.62
CA MET A 104 -6.46 -2.49 -4.81
C MET A 104 -5.83 -3.81 -5.22
N VAL A 105 -5.23 -4.49 -4.25
CA VAL A 105 -4.68 -5.84 -4.40
C VAL A 105 -5.33 -6.72 -3.34
N ASP A 106 -6.07 -7.72 -3.78
CA ASP A 106 -6.77 -8.70 -2.96
C ASP A 106 -5.79 -9.86 -2.67
N PHE A 107 -5.18 -9.83 -1.48
CA PHE A 107 -4.21 -10.85 -1.11
C PHE A 107 -4.93 -12.17 -0.83
N PRO A 108 -4.50 -13.31 -1.38
CA PRO A 108 -5.28 -14.54 -1.40
C PRO A 108 -5.50 -15.19 -0.03
N VAL A 109 -4.91 -14.67 1.03
CA VAL A 109 -5.03 -15.17 2.40
C VAL A 109 -5.30 -14.03 3.36
N ASP A 110 -6.55 -13.91 3.79
CA ASP A 110 -6.96 -12.93 4.81
C ASP A 110 -6.25 -13.20 6.13
N ASN A 111 -5.79 -12.10 6.79
CA ASN A 111 -5.11 -12.19 8.08
C ASN A 111 -3.95 -13.19 8.08
N TYR A 112 -3.10 -13.08 7.09
CA TYR A 112 -1.97 -13.99 6.94
C TYR A 112 -1.13 -14.09 8.22
N ILE A 113 -0.79 -15.32 8.59
CA ILE A 113 0.10 -15.64 9.70
C ILE A 113 1.31 -16.37 9.14
N MET A 114 2.51 -15.80 9.36
CA MET A 114 3.78 -16.40 8.96
C MET A 114 3.91 -17.83 9.49
N ASP A 115 4.48 -18.72 8.68
CA ASP A 115 4.66 -20.16 8.95
C ASP A 115 3.35 -20.94 9.13
N SER A 116 2.20 -20.36 8.82
CA SER A 116 0.90 -21.05 8.93
C SER A 116 0.71 -22.14 7.87
N GLY A 117 1.48 -22.13 6.81
CA GLY A 117 1.31 -22.98 5.63
C GLY A 117 0.16 -22.55 4.71
N ALA A 118 -0.51 -21.42 5.00
CA ALA A 118 -1.63 -20.94 4.19
C ALA A 118 -1.19 -20.54 2.75
N LEU A 119 0.07 -20.18 2.56
CA LEU A 119 0.64 -19.83 1.25
C LEU A 119 1.27 -21.02 0.51
N LEU A 120 1.16 -22.25 1.01
CA LEU A 120 1.65 -23.46 0.32
C LEU A 120 0.67 -24.03 -0.70
N ASP A 121 -0.52 -23.45 -0.83
CA ASP A 121 -1.49 -23.89 -1.83
C ASP A 121 -1.08 -23.38 -3.23
N THR A 122 -0.45 -24.26 -4.01
CA THR A 122 0.02 -23.95 -5.36
C THR A 122 -1.09 -23.59 -6.34
N ALA A 123 -2.37 -23.82 -6.00
CA ALA A 123 -3.50 -23.40 -6.83
C ALA A 123 -3.75 -21.88 -6.75
N LEU A 124 -3.25 -21.22 -5.70
CA LEU A 124 -3.39 -19.77 -5.48
C LEU A 124 -2.16 -18.97 -5.91
N ALA A 125 -1.05 -19.63 -6.19
CA ALA A 125 0.25 -18.97 -6.39
C ALA A 125 0.77 -19.15 -7.82
N ASP A 126 1.43 -18.11 -8.31
CA ASP A 126 2.23 -18.21 -9.53
C ASP A 126 3.63 -18.76 -9.21
N ASP A 127 4.05 -19.80 -9.90
CA ASP A 127 5.41 -20.33 -9.86
C ASP A 127 6.20 -19.71 -11.03
N ILE A 128 6.66 -18.47 -10.83
CA ILE A 128 7.25 -17.65 -11.90
C ILE A 128 8.65 -18.12 -12.26
N ASP A 129 9.43 -18.64 -11.30
CA ASP A 129 10.79 -19.11 -11.50
C ASP A 129 10.89 -20.63 -11.73
N ASN A 130 9.77 -21.34 -11.71
CA ASN A 130 9.65 -22.79 -11.92
C ASN A 130 10.46 -23.63 -10.91
N ASP A 131 10.61 -23.15 -9.69
CA ASP A 131 11.29 -23.87 -8.60
C ASP A 131 10.32 -24.75 -7.79
N GLY A 132 9.04 -24.71 -8.08
CA GLY A 132 7.97 -25.46 -7.43
C GLY A 132 7.38 -24.77 -6.21
N ASN A 133 7.78 -23.52 -5.93
CA ASN A 133 7.25 -22.69 -4.86
C ASN A 133 6.36 -21.60 -5.44
N GLY A 134 5.18 -21.39 -4.88
CA GLY A 134 4.29 -20.34 -5.30
C GLY A 134 4.72 -18.96 -4.79
N MET A 135 4.61 -17.95 -5.64
CA MET A 135 4.80 -16.55 -5.31
C MET A 135 3.50 -15.79 -5.44
N PHE A 136 3.27 -14.82 -4.57
CA PHE A 136 2.06 -14.01 -4.52
C PHE A 136 2.39 -12.56 -4.82
N PHE A 137 1.66 -11.99 -5.75
CA PHE A 137 1.80 -10.57 -6.10
C PHE A 137 1.19 -9.67 -5.04
N ASN A 138 1.88 -8.59 -4.69
CA ASN A 138 1.34 -7.47 -3.93
C ASN A 138 2.18 -6.21 -4.20
N THR A 139 1.93 -5.15 -3.44
CA THR A 139 2.75 -3.95 -3.48
C THR A 139 4.10 -4.21 -2.81
N ASP A 140 5.13 -3.44 -3.16
CA ASP A 140 6.42 -3.46 -2.49
C ASP A 140 6.47 -2.65 -1.18
N ARG A 141 5.30 -2.37 -0.59
CA ARG A 141 5.09 -1.53 0.59
C ARG A 141 5.47 -0.05 0.37
N SER A 142 5.55 0.39 -0.87
CA SER A 142 5.85 1.77 -1.21
C SER A 142 4.92 2.25 -2.31
N GLY A 143 4.35 3.43 -2.13
CA GLY A 143 3.44 4.01 -3.11
C GLY A 143 3.03 5.42 -2.75
N ASP A 144 2.21 6.01 -3.61
CA ASP A 144 1.64 7.33 -3.41
C ASP A 144 0.19 7.37 -3.88
N VAL A 145 -0.59 8.23 -3.27
CA VAL A 145 -1.97 8.49 -3.63
C VAL A 145 -2.13 9.94 -4.04
N LEU A 146 -2.86 10.18 -5.11
CA LEU A 146 -3.16 11.49 -5.65
C LEU A 146 -4.66 11.66 -5.81
N VAL A 147 -5.21 12.77 -5.35
CA VAL A 147 -6.56 13.22 -5.66
C VAL A 147 -6.45 14.37 -6.64
N ASP A 148 -7.05 14.24 -7.83
CA ASP A 148 -7.05 15.27 -8.85
C ASP A 148 -8.04 16.41 -8.55
N ASN A 149 -8.01 17.47 -9.35
CA ASN A 149 -8.88 18.63 -9.16
C ASN A 149 -10.39 18.35 -9.40
N ALA A 150 -10.72 17.20 -9.96
CA ALA A 150 -12.10 16.73 -10.14
C ALA A 150 -12.54 15.76 -9.03
N GLY A 151 -11.67 15.46 -8.05
CA GLY A 151 -11.91 14.50 -6.98
C GLY A 151 -11.62 13.03 -7.40
N GLY A 152 -11.00 12.82 -8.56
CA GLY A 152 -10.56 11.49 -8.99
C GLY A 152 -9.38 11.00 -8.15
N VAL A 153 -9.43 9.74 -7.70
CA VAL A 153 -8.36 9.12 -6.91
C VAL A 153 -7.49 8.26 -7.81
N HIS A 154 -6.18 8.45 -7.71
CA HIS A 154 -5.14 7.77 -8.46
C HIS A 154 -4.11 7.22 -7.48
N VAL A 155 -3.72 5.95 -7.64
CA VAL A 155 -2.74 5.30 -6.77
C VAL A 155 -1.60 4.74 -7.62
N PHE A 156 -0.38 4.91 -7.15
CA PHE A 156 0.84 4.44 -7.78
C PHE A 156 1.64 3.64 -6.77
N TYR A 157 2.11 2.45 -7.14
CA TYR A 157 2.87 1.60 -6.23
C TYR A 157 3.88 0.72 -6.99
N GLY A 158 4.93 0.31 -6.29
CA GLY A 158 5.87 -0.66 -6.81
C GLY A 158 5.31 -2.08 -6.71
N ALA A 159 5.63 -2.93 -7.68
CA ALA A 159 5.27 -4.34 -7.69
C ALA A 159 6.28 -5.17 -6.88
N MET A 160 5.79 -6.19 -6.16
CA MET A 160 6.60 -7.15 -5.44
C MET A 160 5.93 -8.53 -5.44
N PHE A 161 6.74 -9.59 -5.52
CA PHE A 161 6.29 -10.93 -5.21
C PHE A 161 6.78 -11.36 -3.83
N TYR A 162 5.97 -12.16 -3.16
CA TYR A 162 6.19 -12.67 -1.81
C TYR A 162 5.97 -14.18 -1.76
N ALA A 163 6.69 -14.87 -0.89
CA ALA A 163 6.48 -16.29 -0.60
C ALA A 163 6.73 -16.59 0.88
N ASP A 164 6.10 -17.66 1.34
CA ASP A 164 6.40 -18.33 2.61
C ASP A 164 6.34 -19.83 2.36
N SER A 165 7.46 -20.39 1.91
CA SER A 165 7.56 -21.78 1.47
C SER A 165 8.13 -22.74 2.53
N ASP A 166 8.73 -22.21 3.61
CA ASP A 166 9.22 -23.01 4.74
C ASP A 166 8.50 -22.57 6.04
N THR A 167 7.56 -23.39 6.47
CA THR A 167 6.74 -23.13 7.67
C THR A 167 7.47 -23.32 9.01
N THR A 168 8.80 -23.42 9.02
CA THR A 168 9.58 -23.78 10.21
C THR A 168 10.68 -22.78 10.52
N ASP A 169 10.96 -21.83 9.64
CA ASP A 169 12.16 -20.99 9.71
C ASP A 169 11.91 -19.60 10.33
N GLY A 170 10.66 -19.20 10.54
CA GLY A 170 10.30 -17.90 11.11
C GLY A 170 10.57 -16.73 10.15
N ASN A 171 10.58 -16.98 8.84
CA ASN A 171 10.86 -15.98 7.82
C ASN A 171 9.88 -16.05 6.66
N THR A 172 9.73 -14.94 5.97
CA THR A 172 9.08 -14.85 4.66
C THR A 172 10.07 -14.39 3.61
N SER A 173 9.83 -14.71 2.36
CA SER A 173 10.63 -14.28 1.23
C SER A 173 9.94 -13.16 0.46
N TYR A 174 10.72 -12.28 -0.13
CA TYR A 174 10.28 -11.28 -1.10
C TYR A 174 11.28 -11.22 -2.25
N TYR A 175 10.82 -10.77 -3.41
CA TYR A 175 11.60 -10.81 -4.65
C TYR A 175 11.86 -9.39 -5.16
N PRO A 176 12.96 -8.75 -4.73
CA PRO A 176 13.24 -7.32 -4.99
C PRO A 176 13.51 -7.00 -6.44
N PHE A 177 13.73 -8.02 -7.29
CA PHE A 177 13.85 -7.85 -8.74
C PHE A 177 12.52 -7.86 -9.47
N THR A 178 11.39 -7.86 -8.75
CA THR A 178 10.08 -7.65 -9.35
C THR A 178 10.04 -6.27 -10.01
N ASN A 179 9.65 -6.25 -11.28
CA ASN A 179 9.75 -5.09 -12.13
C ASN A 179 8.37 -4.56 -12.47
N GLY A 180 8.05 -3.38 -12.03
CA GLY A 180 6.80 -2.70 -12.36
C GLY A 180 6.54 -1.52 -11.44
N LEU A 181 6.15 -0.38 -12.06
CA LEU A 181 5.43 0.70 -11.42
C LEU A 181 3.99 0.57 -11.86
N GLU A 182 3.13 0.27 -10.91
CA GLU A 182 1.72 0.04 -11.13
C GLU A 182 0.91 1.32 -10.92
N TYR A 183 -0.13 1.47 -11.73
CA TYR A 183 -1.16 2.48 -11.60
C TYR A 183 -2.51 1.82 -11.37
N TRP A 184 -3.26 2.34 -10.41
CA TRP A 184 -4.60 1.89 -10.10
C TRP A 184 -5.54 3.07 -9.80
N ARG A 185 -6.82 2.86 -10.03
CA ARG A 185 -7.91 3.76 -9.61
C ARG A 185 -9.16 2.94 -9.29
N PRO A 186 -10.10 3.45 -8.47
CA PRO A 186 -11.27 2.68 -8.01
C PRO A 186 -12.11 2.03 -9.12
N SER A 187 -12.23 2.68 -10.27
CA SER A 187 -13.01 2.14 -11.39
C SER A 187 -12.39 0.93 -12.09
N MET A 188 -11.16 0.56 -11.75
CA MET A 188 -10.51 -0.64 -12.28
C MET A 188 -10.89 -1.89 -11.50
N GLY A 189 -11.23 -1.75 -10.21
CA GLY A 189 -11.51 -2.87 -9.31
C GLY A 189 -10.23 -3.54 -8.79
N PRO A 190 -10.35 -4.51 -7.88
CA PRO A 190 -9.19 -5.22 -7.32
C PRO A 190 -8.42 -5.96 -8.40
N ASP A 191 -7.13 -6.16 -8.18
CA ASP A 191 -6.18 -6.90 -9.03
C ASP A 191 -6.16 -6.49 -10.51
N SER A 192 -6.58 -5.25 -10.77
CA SER A 192 -6.70 -4.74 -12.14
C SER A 192 -5.82 -3.52 -12.39
N SER A 193 -4.68 -3.43 -11.71
CA SER A 193 -3.68 -2.38 -11.95
C SER A 193 -3.11 -2.45 -13.37
N MET A 194 -2.47 -1.37 -13.77
CA MET A 194 -1.80 -1.25 -15.05
C MET A 194 -0.34 -0.87 -14.84
N THR A 195 0.57 -1.69 -15.31
CA THR A 195 2.00 -1.36 -15.34
C THR A 195 2.25 -0.18 -16.28
N ILE A 196 2.68 0.95 -15.74
CA ILE A 196 2.92 2.19 -16.49
C ILE A 196 4.40 2.46 -16.76
N ALA A 197 5.29 1.83 -16.00
CA ALA A 197 6.72 1.87 -16.25
C ALA A 197 7.36 0.57 -15.75
N TYR A 198 8.37 0.12 -16.50
CA TYR A 198 9.21 -1.02 -16.14
C TYR A 198 10.63 -0.81 -16.71
N ALA A 199 11.58 -1.51 -16.13
CA ALA A 199 12.94 -1.49 -16.62
C ALA A 199 13.09 -2.46 -17.80
N TYR A 200 13.96 -2.10 -18.74
CA TYR A 200 14.25 -2.89 -19.91
C TYR A 200 15.66 -3.48 -19.85
N ASP A 201 15.83 -4.62 -20.43
CA ASP A 201 17.10 -5.17 -20.88
C ASP A 201 17.45 -4.45 -22.22
N ILE A 202 18.33 -3.45 -22.15
CA ILE A 202 18.64 -2.56 -23.28
C ILE A 202 19.56 -3.23 -24.30
N ASP A 203 20.46 -4.10 -23.83
CA ASP A 203 21.42 -4.80 -24.66
C ASP A 203 20.97 -6.19 -25.10
N GLU A 204 19.75 -6.60 -24.70
CA GLU A 204 19.13 -7.89 -25.01
C GLU A 204 20.00 -9.09 -24.53
N SER A 205 20.75 -8.92 -23.45
CA SER A 205 21.60 -9.98 -22.86
C SER A 205 20.79 -11.09 -22.16
N GLY A 206 19.54 -10.82 -21.84
CA GLY A 206 18.66 -11.68 -21.05
C GLY A 206 18.74 -11.39 -19.56
N THR A 207 19.55 -10.40 -19.16
CA THR A 207 19.63 -9.84 -17.81
C THR A 207 19.34 -8.35 -17.84
N LEU A 208 18.70 -7.81 -16.81
CA LEU A 208 18.50 -6.36 -16.74
C LEU A 208 19.83 -5.67 -16.47
N ASP A 209 20.13 -4.57 -17.21
CA ASP A 209 21.42 -3.88 -17.21
C ASP A 209 21.93 -3.39 -15.83
N TYR A 210 21.15 -3.52 -14.78
CA TYR A 210 21.50 -3.07 -13.42
C TYR A 210 21.41 -4.18 -12.36
N GLU A 211 21.19 -5.45 -12.73
CA GLU A 211 21.14 -6.56 -11.79
C GLU A 211 22.42 -6.69 -10.95
N ASP A 212 23.56 -6.35 -11.52
CA ASP A 212 24.87 -6.39 -10.84
C ASP A 212 25.07 -5.21 -9.86
N GLU A 213 24.23 -4.16 -9.92
CA GLU A 213 24.41 -2.93 -9.15
C GLU A 213 23.38 -2.75 -8.03
N ILE A 214 22.33 -3.56 -7.98
CA ILE A 214 21.26 -3.41 -7.00
C ILE A 214 21.62 -4.14 -5.71
N ALA A 215 21.91 -3.36 -4.67
CA ALA A 215 21.85 -3.88 -3.31
C ALA A 215 20.37 -4.18 -2.98
N GLY A 216 20.09 -5.37 -2.47
CA GLY A 216 18.72 -5.80 -2.14
C GLY A 216 18.09 -4.89 -1.08
N TYR A 217 17.31 -3.92 -1.53
CA TYR A 217 16.40 -3.15 -0.70
C TYR A 217 15.04 -3.86 -0.67
N PHE A 218 14.24 -3.61 0.38
CA PHE A 218 12.88 -4.13 0.51
C PHE A 218 11.86 -3.48 -0.44
N VAL A 219 12.28 -3.07 -1.61
CA VAL A 219 11.49 -2.32 -2.60
C VAL A 219 11.70 -2.95 -3.98
N GLY A 220 10.69 -2.88 -4.82
CA GLY A 220 10.77 -3.33 -6.21
C GLY A 220 11.66 -2.43 -7.07
N ILE A 221 11.95 -2.85 -8.29
CA ILE A 221 12.86 -2.15 -9.20
C ILE A 221 12.37 -0.74 -9.58
N ARG A 222 11.08 -0.47 -9.57
CA ARG A 222 10.47 0.82 -9.89
C ARG A 222 9.61 1.32 -8.73
N SER A 223 10.17 1.32 -7.55
CA SER A 223 9.54 1.68 -6.30
C SER A 223 9.63 3.17 -5.97
N GLN A 224 9.04 3.52 -4.81
CA GLN A 224 9.01 4.87 -4.26
C GLN A 224 8.36 5.89 -5.20
N ALA A 225 7.18 5.53 -5.70
CA ALA A 225 6.37 6.40 -6.51
C ALA A 225 6.11 7.72 -5.79
N SER A 226 6.15 8.81 -6.52
CA SER A 226 5.69 10.12 -6.07
C SER A 226 4.87 10.75 -7.19
N ALA A 227 3.66 11.15 -6.87
CA ALA A 227 2.71 11.71 -7.84
C ALA A 227 2.49 13.20 -7.58
N GLY A 228 2.22 13.95 -8.64
CA GLY A 228 1.91 15.37 -8.57
C GLY A 228 0.99 15.81 -9.70
N LEU A 229 0.17 16.82 -9.44
CA LEU A 229 -0.67 17.47 -10.44
C LEU A 229 0.10 18.57 -11.16
N VAL A 230 -0.04 18.62 -12.48
CA VAL A 230 0.39 19.78 -13.27
C VAL A 230 -0.85 20.66 -13.48
N GLU A 231 -0.84 21.84 -12.89
CA GLU A 231 -1.86 22.85 -13.19
C GLU A 231 -1.56 23.43 -14.58
N GLU A 232 -2.52 23.29 -15.51
CA GLU A 232 -2.43 24.02 -16.77
C GLU A 232 -2.56 25.51 -16.48
N THR A 233 -1.47 26.24 -16.63
CA THR A 233 -1.51 27.71 -16.67
C THR A 233 -2.07 28.16 -18.00
N ASN A 234 -3.35 28.54 -18.03
CA ASN A 234 -3.96 29.22 -19.18
C ASN A 234 -3.34 30.59 -19.45
#